data_1651ae380cde21f103e1ea3322f7915c
#
_entry.id   1651ae380cde21f103e1ea3322f7915c
#
_cell.length_a   1.000
_cell.length_b   1.000
_cell.length_c   1.000
_cell.angle_alpha   90.00
_cell.angle_beta   90.00
_cell.angle_gamma   90.00
#
_symmetry.space_group_name_H-M   'P 1'
#
loop_
_entity.id
_entity.type
_entity.pdbx_description
1 polymer ?
#
loop_
_entity_poly.entity_id
_entity_poly.type
_entity_poly.pdbx_seq_one_letter_code
_entity_poly.pdbx_strand_id
1 'polypeptide(L)'
;PLYSSAASDVYKRQDISIITNIELDHEKWLGSTLEQIGLQKAAILKQGKIGILGSDSMPLSVTSKSKEICKKTLQLGKEFRVSSQNNKWSYSIPHKNFELEDIDSGNLNHESAACALSAYKMLLEDDIDFKKVIEATHLPGRCHSIEHFILDVSHNPASVKNLIQFLDRNHKDIKFNAIFSAMSDKDCESIINEISQYISEWNICSIEDTRFNISELINITEHITNKSVVKHDSVYSAVERSYHEKVPCIVFGSFITVSQAYQAIEKIKKENHEDH
;
A
#
# COMPACT_ATOMS: atom_id res chain seq x y z
N PRO A 1 -10.03 24.93 7.02
CA PRO A 1 -9.55 24.20 5.85
C PRO A 1 -10.15 24.79 4.58
N LEU A 2 -9.30 25.28 3.70
CA LEU A 2 -9.69 25.77 2.38
C LEU A 2 -10.02 24.53 1.51
N TYR A 3 -11.23 24.03 1.62
CA TYR A 3 -11.74 23.10 0.64
C TYR A 3 -11.98 23.87 -0.67
N SER A 4 -11.22 23.53 -1.70
CA SER A 4 -11.48 24.04 -3.05
C SER A 4 -12.94 23.74 -3.41
N SER A 5 -13.66 24.70 -3.97
CA SER A 5 -15.03 24.50 -4.46
C SER A 5 -15.13 23.37 -5.47
N ALA A 6 -14.08 23.16 -6.29
CA ALA A 6 -13.97 22.04 -7.22
C ALA A 6 -13.88 20.68 -6.52
N ALA A 7 -13.06 20.54 -5.45
CA ALA A 7 -13.00 19.31 -4.67
C ALA A 7 -14.33 18.98 -3.99
N SER A 8 -15.05 20.00 -3.50
CA SER A 8 -16.40 19.84 -2.93
C SER A 8 -17.43 19.36 -3.96
N ASP A 9 -17.34 19.82 -5.21
CA ASP A 9 -18.27 19.41 -6.27
C ASP A 9 -18.02 17.96 -6.70
N VAL A 10 -16.76 17.57 -6.90
CA VAL A 10 -16.36 16.17 -7.17
C VAL A 10 -16.84 15.24 -6.05
N TYR A 11 -16.65 15.61 -4.79
CA TYR A 11 -17.12 14.83 -3.64
C TYR A 11 -18.64 14.66 -3.57
N LYS A 12 -19.40 15.67 -4.02
CA LYS A 12 -20.87 15.62 -4.01
C LYS A 12 -21.47 14.77 -5.13
N ARG A 13 -20.76 14.62 -6.26
CA ARG A 13 -21.24 13.92 -7.46
C ARG A 13 -20.71 12.51 -7.65
N GLN A 14 -20.22 11.88 -6.57
CA GLN A 14 -19.73 10.51 -6.65
C GLN A 14 -20.84 9.50 -6.98
N ASP A 15 -20.60 8.63 -7.95
CA ASP A 15 -21.51 7.54 -8.31
C ASP A 15 -21.20 6.26 -7.56
N ILE A 16 -19.91 6.03 -7.22
CA ILE A 16 -19.45 4.90 -6.44
C ILE A 16 -18.52 5.40 -5.34
N SER A 17 -18.64 4.82 -4.15
CA SER A 17 -17.68 4.96 -3.05
C SER A 17 -17.04 3.60 -2.75
N ILE A 18 -15.71 3.57 -2.63
CA ILE A 18 -14.95 2.35 -2.34
C ILE A 18 -14.30 2.49 -0.96
N ILE A 19 -14.51 1.51 -0.09
CA ILE A 19 -13.78 1.33 1.16
C ILE A 19 -13.02 0.02 1.02
N THR A 20 -11.70 0.09 0.84
CA THR A 20 -10.86 -1.09 0.57
C THR A 20 -10.74 -1.97 1.80
N ASN A 21 -10.29 -1.39 2.93
CA ASN A 21 -10.14 -2.08 4.20
C ASN A 21 -10.23 -1.08 5.37
N ILE A 22 -10.43 -1.61 6.56
CA ILE A 22 -10.40 -0.84 7.82
C ILE A 22 -9.34 -1.47 8.72
N GLU A 23 -8.42 -0.65 9.18
CA GLU A 23 -7.32 -1.05 10.04
C GLU A 23 -7.04 0.00 11.09
N LEU A 24 -6.32 -0.37 12.14
CA LEU A 24 -5.86 0.56 13.18
C LEU A 24 -4.76 1.45 12.57
N ASP A 25 -5.14 2.63 12.17
CA ASP A 25 -4.26 3.71 11.70
C ASP A 25 -4.94 5.04 11.97
N HIS A 26 -4.15 6.09 12.18
CA HIS A 26 -4.64 7.43 12.52
C HIS A 26 -5.53 7.46 13.78
N GLU A 27 -5.24 6.62 14.78
CA GLU A 27 -6.06 6.43 15.98
C GLU A 27 -6.34 7.73 16.74
N LYS A 28 -5.40 8.65 16.77
CA LYS A 28 -5.56 9.99 17.39
C LYS A 28 -6.71 10.80 16.79
N TRP A 29 -7.11 10.50 15.55
CA TRP A 29 -8.10 11.28 14.80
C TRP A 29 -9.38 10.50 14.53
N LEU A 30 -9.25 9.21 14.29
CA LEU A 30 -10.36 8.36 13.82
C LEU A 30 -10.95 7.47 14.92
N GLY A 31 -10.27 7.36 16.07
CA GLY A 31 -10.66 6.48 17.18
C GLY A 31 -9.76 5.25 17.29
N SER A 32 -9.85 4.56 18.42
CA SER A 32 -8.97 3.46 18.82
C SER A 32 -9.53 2.05 18.52
N THR A 33 -10.66 1.97 17.83
CA THR A 33 -11.28 0.69 17.47
C THR A 33 -11.63 0.64 15.99
N LEU A 34 -11.62 -0.56 15.41
CA LEU A 34 -12.00 -0.76 13.99
C LEU A 34 -13.42 -0.24 13.71
N GLU A 35 -14.34 -0.33 14.66
CA GLU A 35 -15.71 0.17 14.53
C GLU A 35 -15.75 1.71 14.46
N GLN A 36 -14.97 2.40 15.31
CA GLN A 36 -14.86 3.86 15.28
C GLN A 36 -14.24 4.35 13.96
N ILE A 37 -13.10 3.78 13.58
CA ILE A 37 -12.42 4.12 12.33
C ILE A 37 -13.32 3.81 11.13
N GLY A 38 -13.99 2.65 11.17
CA GLY A 38 -14.94 2.22 10.14
C GLY A 38 -16.09 3.21 9.97
N LEU A 39 -16.69 3.68 11.08
CA LEU A 39 -17.77 4.67 11.05
C LEU A 39 -17.32 5.99 10.40
N GLN A 40 -16.12 6.48 10.74
CA GLN A 40 -15.57 7.69 10.13
C GLN A 40 -15.32 7.52 8.62
N LYS A 41 -14.70 6.40 8.22
CA LYS A 41 -14.46 6.10 6.80
C LYS A 41 -15.78 5.85 6.03
N ALA A 42 -16.80 5.29 6.66
CA ALA A 42 -18.11 5.09 6.05
C ALA A 42 -18.84 6.41 5.70
N ALA A 43 -18.40 7.54 6.22
CA ALA A 43 -18.94 8.86 5.84
C ALA A 43 -18.76 9.22 4.36
N ILE A 44 -17.86 8.55 3.63
CA ILE A 44 -17.73 8.74 2.17
C ILE A 44 -18.89 8.11 1.38
N LEU A 45 -19.62 7.15 1.96
CA LEU A 45 -20.75 6.51 1.30
C LEU A 45 -21.86 7.54 1.03
N LYS A 46 -22.54 7.42 -0.10
CA LYS A 46 -23.54 8.39 -0.54
C LYS A 46 -24.92 7.78 -0.67
N GLN A 47 -25.93 8.54 -0.23
CA GLN A 47 -27.34 8.15 -0.31
C GLN A 47 -27.74 7.79 -1.75
N GLY A 48 -28.28 6.59 -1.93
CA GLY A 48 -28.78 6.12 -3.21
C GLY A 48 -27.71 5.78 -4.25
N LYS A 49 -26.42 5.80 -3.88
CA LYS A 49 -25.27 5.44 -4.74
C LYS A 49 -24.78 4.03 -4.46
N ILE A 50 -23.74 3.61 -5.15
CA ILE A 50 -23.14 2.27 -4.97
C ILE A 50 -22.00 2.35 -3.95
N GLY A 51 -21.98 1.41 -3.00
CA GLY A 51 -20.87 1.18 -2.10
C GLY A 51 -20.11 -0.10 -2.48
N ILE A 52 -18.78 -0.05 -2.48
CA ILE A 52 -17.92 -1.21 -2.66
C ILE A 52 -17.07 -1.37 -1.42
N LEU A 53 -17.09 -2.56 -0.82
CA LEU A 53 -16.40 -2.92 0.39
C LEU A 53 -15.37 -4.01 0.07
N GLY A 54 -14.09 -3.66 0.14
CA GLY A 54 -12.96 -4.49 -0.30
C GLY A 54 -12.43 -5.48 0.74
N SER A 55 -13.22 -5.78 1.76
CA SER A 55 -12.88 -6.81 2.76
C SER A 55 -14.11 -7.64 3.10
N ASP A 56 -13.92 -8.93 3.31
CA ASP A 56 -14.94 -9.85 3.83
C ASP A 56 -15.19 -9.64 5.33
N SER A 57 -14.16 -9.17 6.05
CA SER A 57 -14.16 -8.88 7.49
C SER A 57 -14.40 -7.39 7.80
N MET A 58 -15.18 -6.70 6.97
CA MET A 58 -15.51 -5.30 7.15
C MET A 58 -16.29 -5.07 8.48
N PRO A 59 -15.93 -4.05 9.31
CA PRO A 59 -16.63 -3.73 10.55
C PRO A 59 -18.14 -3.54 10.38
N LEU A 60 -18.91 -3.85 11.44
CA LEU A 60 -20.37 -3.71 11.43
C LEU A 60 -20.79 -2.26 11.18
N SER A 61 -20.09 -1.28 11.71
CA SER A 61 -20.34 0.14 11.48
C SER A 61 -20.37 0.50 10.00
N VAL A 62 -19.43 -0.08 9.19
CA VAL A 62 -19.37 0.13 7.75
C VAL A 62 -20.47 -0.60 7.01
N THR A 63 -20.63 -1.90 7.30
CA THR A 63 -21.63 -2.74 6.61
C THR A 63 -23.05 -2.31 6.89
N SER A 64 -23.36 -1.91 8.12
CA SER A 64 -24.69 -1.38 8.51
C SER A 64 -24.96 -0.05 7.81
N LYS A 65 -23.97 0.87 7.85
CA LYS A 65 -24.11 2.18 7.18
C LYS A 65 -24.27 2.03 5.67
N SER A 66 -23.53 1.12 5.06
CA SER A 66 -23.65 0.84 3.62
C SER A 66 -25.06 0.32 3.26
N LYS A 67 -25.63 -0.60 4.04
CA LYS A 67 -26.99 -1.12 3.85
C LYS A 67 -28.07 -0.06 4.04
N GLU A 68 -27.84 0.87 4.96
CA GLU A 68 -28.80 1.95 5.27
C GLU A 68 -28.90 2.96 4.11
N ILE A 69 -27.76 3.37 3.52
CA ILE A 69 -27.72 4.53 2.63
C ILE A 69 -27.44 4.21 1.18
N CYS A 70 -26.73 3.13 0.85
CA CYS A 70 -26.43 2.79 -0.52
C CYS A 70 -27.59 2.11 -1.23
N LYS A 71 -27.79 2.45 -2.50
CA LYS A 71 -28.75 1.74 -3.38
C LYS A 71 -28.35 0.27 -3.58
N LYS A 72 -27.04 0.03 -3.66
CA LYS A 72 -26.44 -1.30 -3.81
C LYS A 72 -25.08 -1.32 -3.12
N THR A 73 -24.78 -2.40 -2.43
CA THR A 73 -23.48 -2.68 -1.83
C THR A 73 -22.88 -3.92 -2.48
N LEU A 74 -21.64 -3.85 -2.90
CA LEU A 74 -20.84 -5.01 -3.29
C LEU A 74 -19.76 -5.20 -2.23
N GLN A 75 -19.69 -6.39 -1.64
CA GLN A 75 -18.69 -6.74 -0.64
C GLN A 75 -17.85 -7.92 -1.12
N LEU A 76 -16.54 -7.84 -0.92
CA LEU A 76 -15.63 -8.94 -1.14
C LEU A 76 -16.08 -10.18 -0.35
N GLY A 77 -15.98 -11.35 -0.96
CA GLY A 77 -16.44 -12.61 -0.39
C GLY A 77 -17.94 -12.88 -0.54
N LYS A 78 -18.73 -11.87 -0.94
CA LYS A 78 -20.18 -11.97 -1.17
C LYS A 78 -20.55 -11.72 -2.63
N GLU A 79 -20.64 -10.44 -3.02
CA GLU A 79 -21.04 -10.04 -4.37
C GLU A 79 -19.92 -10.16 -5.39
N PHE A 80 -18.67 -10.08 -4.96
CA PHE A 80 -17.50 -10.38 -5.80
C PHE A 80 -16.45 -11.17 -5.01
N ARG A 81 -15.60 -11.89 -5.71
CA ARG A 81 -14.64 -12.82 -5.12
C ARG A 81 -13.26 -12.66 -5.72
N VAL A 82 -12.24 -12.93 -4.91
CA VAL A 82 -10.84 -13.02 -5.29
C VAL A 82 -10.30 -14.35 -4.78
N SER A 83 -9.55 -15.04 -5.60
CA SER A 83 -8.78 -16.20 -5.20
C SER A 83 -7.36 -16.09 -5.74
N SER A 84 -6.37 -16.59 -4.99
CA SER A 84 -4.96 -16.53 -5.39
C SER A 84 -4.35 -17.92 -5.27
N GLN A 85 -3.66 -18.36 -6.32
CA GLN A 85 -2.96 -19.64 -6.37
C GLN A 85 -1.76 -19.57 -7.32
N ASN A 86 -0.60 -20.10 -6.93
CA ASN A 86 0.58 -20.24 -7.78
C ASN A 86 1.01 -18.95 -8.51
N ASN A 87 1.14 -17.83 -7.77
CA ASN A 87 1.47 -16.50 -8.31
C ASN A 87 0.47 -15.92 -9.31
N LYS A 88 -0.70 -16.53 -9.41
CA LYS A 88 -1.82 -16.03 -10.20
C LYS A 88 -3.02 -15.77 -9.32
N TRP A 89 -3.91 -14.93 -9.79
CA TRP A 89 -5.16 -14.67 -9.10
C TRP A 89 -6.33 -14.65 -10.06
N SER A 90 -7.51 -14.84 -9.52
CA SER A 90 -8.77 -14.83 -10.27
C SER A 90 -9.77 -13.90 -9.59
N TYR A 91 -10.65 -13.33 -10.36
CA TYR A 91 -11.68 -12.41 -9.92
C TYR A 91 -13.01 -12.77 -10.54
N SER A 92 -14.11 -12.72 -9.77
CA SER A 92 -15.45 -12.96 -10.31
C SER A 92 -16.53 -12.07 -9.69
N ILE A 93 -17.55 -11.74 -10.49
CA ILE A 93 -18.83 -11.16 -10.06
C ILE A 93 -19.93 -12.14 -10.51
N PRO A 94 -20.36 -13.10 -9.67
CA PRO A 94 -21.27 -14.16 -10.07
C PRO A 94 -22.60 -13.65 -10.66
N HIS A 95 -23.20 -12.62 -10.08
CA HIS A 95 -24.47 -12.07 -10.55
C HIS A 95 -24.40 -11.32 -11.92
N LYS A 96 -23.20 -11.10 -12.43
CA LYS A 96 -22.95 -10.53 -13.78
C LYS A 96 -22.40 -11.58 -14.75
N ASN A 97 -22.22 -12.83 -14.33
CA ASN A 97 -21.54 -13.88 -15.09
C ASN A 97 -20.19 -13.40 -15.65
N PHE A 98 -19.45 -12.65 -14.83
CA PHE A 98 -18.16 -12.11 -15.19
C PHE A 98 -17.06 -12.75 -14.36
N GLU A 99 -16.05 -13.27 -15.04
CA GLU A 99 -14.90 -13.94 -14.44
C GLU A 99 -13.62 -13.62 -15.21
N LEU A 100 -12.54 -13.45 -14.49
CA LEU A 100 -11.18 -13.32 -15.01
C LEU A 100 -10.32 -14.35 -14.27
N GLU A 101 -9.63 -15.18 -15.03
CA GLU A 101 -8.78 -16.22 -14.47
C GLU A 101 -7.32 -16.05 -14.87
N ASP A 102 -6.43 -16.67 -14.10
CA ASP A 102 -5.00 -16.72 -14.40
C ASP A 102 -4.34 -15.34 -14.62
N ILE A 103 -4.75 -14.32 -13.86
CA ILE A 103 -4.14 -13.00 -13.90
C ILE A 103 -2.80 -13.07 -13.17
N ASP A 104 -1.73 -12.56 -13.77
CA ASP A 104 -0.43 -12.49 -13.10
C ASP A 104 -0.49 -11.57 -11.87
N SER A 105 0.08 -12.04 -10.77
CA SER A 105 -0.01 -11.34 -9.49
C SER A 105 0.63 -9.95 -9.51
N GLY A 106 1.70 -9.77 -10.27
CA GLY A 106 2.39 -8.49 -10.37
C GLY A 106 2.69 -7.87 -9.00
N ASN A 107 2.62 -6.55 -8.92
CA ASN A 107 2.79 -5.79 -7.67
C ASN A 107 1.49 -5.17 -7.14
N LEU A 108 0.35 -5.48 -7.75
CA LEU A 108 -0.95 -4.96 -7.30
C LEU A 108 -1.47 -5.73 -6.10
N ASN A 109 -2.13 -5.02 -5.19
CA ASN A 109 -2.98 -5.66 -4.19
C ASN A 109 -4.27 -6.14 -4.88
N HIS A 110 -4.50 -7.46 -4.87
CA HIS A 110 -5.58 -8.11 -5.62
C HIS A 110 -6.97 -7.64 -5.17
N GLU A 111 -7.17 -7.42 -3.87
CA GLU A 111 -8.44 -6.94 -3.32
C GLU A 111 -8.74 -5.52 -3.78
N SER A 112 -7.74 -4.65 -3.81
CA SER A 112 -7.88 -3.28 -4.33
C SER A 112 -8.15 -3.26 -5.84
N ALA A 113 -7.47 -4.12 -6.61
CA ALA A 113 -7.74 -4.29 -8.04
C ALA A 113 -9.16 -4.82 -8.29
N ALA A 114 -9.62 -5.78 -7.49
CA ALA A 114 -10.98 -6.31 -7.54
C ALA A 114 -12.04 -5.24 -7.22
N CYS A 115 -11.77 -4.34 -6.28
CA CYS A 115 -12.64 -3.19 -6.02
C CYS A 115 -12.75 -2.27 -7.24
N ALA A 116 -11.62 -1.98 -7.90
CA ALA A 116 -11.60 -1.16 -9.11
C ALA A 116 -12.36 -1.82 -10.27
N LEU A 117 -12.14 -3.12 -10.49
CA LEU A 117 -12.89 -3.92 -11.47
C LEU A 117 -14.40 -3.93 -11.18
N SER A 118 -14.76 -4.11 -9.90
CA SER A 118 -16.16 -4.08 -9.47
C SER A 118 -16.79 -2.72 -9.76
N ALA A 119 -16.08 -1.62 -9.48
CA ALA A 119 -16.55 -0.27 -9.80
C ALA A 119 -16.73 -0.08 -11.30
N TYR A 120 -15.76 -0.48 -12.10
CA TYR A 120 -15.82 -0.37 -13.56
C TYR A 120 -17.02 -1.13 -14.10
N LYS A 121 -17.19 -2.40 -13.74
CA LYS A 121 -18.31 -3.25 -14.19
C LYS A 121 -19.69 -2.79 -13.71
N MET A 122 -19.74 -1.93 -12.71
CA MET A 122 -20.99 -1.31 -12.27
C MET A 122 -21.35 -0.02 -13.03
N LEU A 123 -20.36 0.64 -13.64
CA LEU A 123 -20.55 1.91 -14.36
C LEU A 123 -20.59 1.73 -15.87
N LEU A 124 -19.80 0.81 -16.41
CA LEU A 124 -19.53 0.67 -17.83
C LEU A 124 -19.74 -0.78 -18.29
N GLU A 125 -20.16 -0.93 -19.55
CA GLU A 125 -20.42 -2.24 -20.18
C GLU A 125 -19.45 -2.52 -21.35
N ASP A 126 -18.33 -1.79 -21.40
CA ASP A 126 -17.36 -1.91 -22.47
C ASP A 126 -16.67 -3.28 -22.47
N ASP A 127 -16.30 -3.75 -23.65
CA ASP A 127 -15.52 -4.96 -23.86
C ASP A 127 -14.01 -4.62 -23.86
N ILE A 128 -13.43 -4.61 -22.67
CA ILE A 128 -12.01 -4.33 -22.44
C ILE A 128 -11.31 -5.61 -22.03
N ASP A 129 -10.11 -5.83 -22.53
CA ASP A 129 -9.21 -6.87 -22.03
C ASP A 129 -8.65 -6.48 -20.64
N PHE A 130 -9.46 -6.70 -19.61
CA PHE A 130 -9.12 -6.36 -18.23
C PHE A 130 -7.85 -7.06 -17.76
N LYS A 131 -7.62 -8.30 -18.17
CA LYS A 131 -6.43 -9.05 -17.80
C LYS A 131 -5.18 -8.30 -18.27
N LYS A 132 -5.12 -7.94 -19.54
CA LYS A 132 -4.02 -7.18 -20.11
C LYS A 132 -3.83 -5.82 -19.43
N VAL A 133 -4.92 -5.11 -19.12
CA VAL A 133 -4.85 -3.82 -18.42
C VAL A 133 -4.25 -3.98 -17.02
N ILE A 134 -4.70 -4.98 -16.27
CA ILE A 134 -4.23 -5.25 -14.91
C ILE A 134 -2.74 -5.64 -14.92
N GLU A 135 -2.36 -6.58 -15.79
CA GLU A 135 -0.97 -7.06 -15.90
C GLU A 135 0.00 -5.96 -16.36
N ALA A 136 -0.48 -4.99 -17.14
CA ALA A 136 0.30 -3.83 -17.56
C ALA A 136 0.32 -2.68 -16.53
N THR A 137 -0.50 -2.77 -15.48
CA THR A 137 -0.63 -1.69 -14.49
C THR A 137 0.47 -1.79 -13.43
N HIS A 138 1.28 -0.76 -13.34
CA HIS A 138 2.30 -0.61 -12.31
C HIS A 138 2.04 0.64 -11.49
N LEU A 139 2.00 0.49 -10.17
CA LEU A 139 1.81 1.61 -9.24
C LEU A 139 3.15 1.97 -8.59
N PRO A 140 3.67 3.19 -8.82
CA PRO A 140 4.87 3.66 -8.13
C PRO A 140 4.72 3.55 -6.60
N GLY A 141 5.75 3.07 -5.94
CA GLY A 141 5.74 2.91 -4.48
C GLY A 141 4.81 1.81 -3.95
N ARG A 142 4.42 0.85 -4.79
CA ARG A 142 3.71 -0.37 -4.40
C ARG A 142 4.51 -1.58 -4.88
N CYS A 143 5.40 -2.09 -4.03
CA CYS A 143 6.32 -3.18 -4.36
C CYS A 143 7.01 -2.98 -5.72
N HIS A 144 7.33 -1.72 -6.07
CA HIS A 144 7.88 -1.38 -7.37
C HIS A 144 9.37 -1.70 -7.44
N SER A 145 9.74 -2.64 -8.29
CA SER A 145 11.12 -3.07 -8.48
C SER A 145 11.84 -2.18 -9.49
N ILE A 146 12.96 -1.59 -9.08
CA ILE A 146 13.87 -0.80 -9.93
C ILE A 146 15.29 -1.26 -9.63
N GLU A 147 16.01 -1.80 -10.62
CA GLU A 147 17.33 -2.42 -10.40
C GLU A 147 17.26 -3.49 -9.31
N HIS A 148 18.02 -3.32 -8.24
CA HIS A 148 18.01 -4.19 -7.07
C HIS A 148 17.21 -3.61 -5.88
N PHE A 149 16.44 -2.53 -6.10
CA PHE A 149 15.57 -1.91 -5.12
C PHE A 149 14.13 -2.36 -5.28
N ILE A 150 13.46 -2.59 -4.16
CA ILE A 150 12.00 -2.69 -4.05
C ILE A 150 11.52 -1.46 -3.27
N LEU A 151 10.68 -0.64 -3.89
CA LEU A 151 10.15 0.58 -3.30
C LEU A 151 8.69 0.38 -2.92
N ASP A 152 8.37 0.54 -1.64
CA ASP A 152 7.01 0.39 -1.13
C ASP A 152 6.69 1.42 -0.03
N VAL A 153 5.56 2.09 -0.14
CA VAL A 153 5.14 3.13 0.83
C VAL A 153 4.51 2.56 2.10
N SER A 154 4.73 1.30 2.42
CA SER A 154 4.25 0.68 3.66
C SER A 154 4.75 1.45 4.88
N HIS A 155 3.82 1.82 5.76
CA HIS A 155 4.08 2.67 6.92
C HIS A 155 3.21 2.30 8.14
N ASN A 156 2.55 1.17 8.08
CA ASN A 156 1.81 0.55 9.19
C ASN A 156 1.90 -0.99 9.08
N PRO A 157 1.63 -1.73 10.17
CA PRO A 157 1.80 -3.19 10.20
C PRO A 157 1.05 -3.93 9.10
N ALA A 158 -0.15 -3.50 8.77
CA ALA A 158 -0.96 -4.17 7.76
C ALA A 158 -0.42 -3.98 6.34
N SER A 159 0.06 -2.77 5.99
CA SER A 159 0.72 -2.53 4.70
C SER A 159 2.04 -3.31 4.59
N VAL A 160 2.78 -3.45 5.70
CA VAL A 160 4.00 -4.27 5.74
C VAL A 160 3.69 -5.75 5.50
N LYS A 161 2.57 -6.27 6.00
CA LYS A 161 2.12 -7.64 5.68
C LYS A 161 1.90 -7.85 4.18
N ASN A 162 1.36 -6.86 3.47
CA ASN A 162 1.22 -6.92 2.01
C ASN A 162 2.59 -6.95 1.31
N LEU A 163 3.55 -6.13 1.78
CA LEU A 163 4.93 -6.17 1.29
C LEU A 163 5.56 -7.55 1.53
N ILE A 164 5.40 -8.12 2.71
CA ILE A 164 5.89 -9.47 3.05
C ILE A 164 5.30 -10.52 2.11
N GLN A 165 3.99 -10.49 1.86
CA GLN A 165 3.35 -11.41 0.91
C GLN A 165 3.93 -11.29 -0.51
N PHE A 166 4.30 -10.09 -0.92
CA PHE A 166 4.99 -9.88 -2.20
C PHE A 166 6.40 -10.49 -2.17
N LEU A 167 7.16 -10.30 -1.08
CA LEU A 167 8.49 -10.87 -0.93
C LEU A 167 8.44 -12.41 -0.94
N ASP A 168 7.52 -13.02 -0.21
CA ASP A 168 7.35 -14.48 -0.15
C ASP A 168 7.05 -15.09 -1.52
N ARG A 169 6.27 -14.37 -2.33
CA ARG A 169 5.92 -14.84 -3.67
C ARG A 169 7.06 -14.70 -4.69
N ASN A 170 7.79 -13.57 -4.64
CA ASN A 170 8.68 -13.20 -5.74
C ASN A 170 10.16 -13.28 -5.38
N HIS A 171 10.51 -13.30 -4.09
CA HIS A 171 11.87 -13.15 -3.60
C HIS A 171 12.18 -14.14 -2.46
N LYS A 172 11.69 -15.36 -2.59
CA LYS A 172 11.87 -16.42 -1.59
C LYS A 172 13.35 -16.61 -1.25
N ASP A 173 13.64 -16.71 0.04
CA ASP A 173 14.99 -16.92 0.58
C ASP A 173 16.00 -15.79 0.34
N ILE A 174 15.55 -14.64 -0.18
CA ILE A 174 16.40 -13.46 -0.32
C ILE A 174 16.34 -12.61 0.96
N LYS A 175 17.51 -12.16 1.43
CA LYS A 175 17.62 -11.14 2.47
C LYS A 175 17.95 -9.80 1.84
N PHE A 176 17.37 -8.75 2.40
CA PHE A 176 17.48 -7.40 1.89
C PHE A 176 18.15 -6.48 2.90
N ASN A 177 18.82 -5.46 2.42
CA ASN A 177 19.08 -4.28 3.23
C ASN A 177 17.82 -3.41 3.27
N ALA A 178 17.48 -2.86 4.42
CA ALA A 178 16.36 -1.91 4.55
C ALA A 178 16.87 -0.49 4.49
N ILE A 179 16.23 0.37 3.68
CA ILE A 179 16.27 1.83 3.82
C ILE A 179 14.92 2.22 4.40
N PHE A 180 14.92 2.62 5.67
CA PHE A 180 13.69 2.78 6.44
C PHE A 180 13.64 4.12 7.16
N SER A 181 12.53 4.84 7.00
CA SER A 181 12.20 6.02 7.81
C SER A 181 10.68 6.15 7.91
N ALA A 182 10.20 6.11 9.15
CA ALA A 182 8.79 6.21 9.48
C ALA A 182 8.55 7.30 10.53
N MET A 183 7.37 7.90 10.51
CA MET A 183 7.00 8.95 11.45
C MET A 183 6.76 8.39 12.85
N SER A 184 7.05 9.18 13.90
CA SER A 184 6.90 8.76 15.30
C SER A 184 5.44 8.51 15.73
N ASP A 185 4.46 8.90 14.91
CA ASP A 185 3.04 8.59 15.15
C ASP A 185 2.63 7.21 14.61
N LYS A 186 3.57 6.46 14.03
CA LYS A 186 3.35 5.11 13.50
C LYS A 186 3.83 4.05 14.47
N ASP A 187 3.22 2.89 14.40
CA ASP A 187 3.63 1.71 15.18
C ASP A 187 4.90 1.07 14.59
N CYS A 188 6.03 1.78 14.81
CA CYS A 188 7.34 1.36 14.30
C CYS A 188 7.78 0.02 14.88
N GLU A 189 7.42 -0.29 16.13
CA GLU A 189 7.75 -1.56 16.76
C GLU A 189 7.14 -2.75 16.03
N SER A 190 5.84 -2.68 15.77
CA SER A 190 5.14 -3.74 15.02
C SER A 190 5.63 -3.84 13.59
N ILE A 191 5.89 -2.71 12.91
CA ILE A 191 6.46 -2.69 11.55
C ILE A 191 7.78 -3.43 11.51
N ILE A 192 8.71 -3.10 12.41
CA ILE A 192 10.05 -3.70 12.45
C ILE A 192 9.97 -5.19 12.78
N ASN A 193 9.18 -5.57 13.79
CA ASN A 193 8.98 -6.97 14.17
C ASN A 193 8.50 -7.84 13.01
N GLU A 194 7.49 -7.38 12.27
CA GLU A 194 6.89 -8.14 11.15
C GLU A 194 7.90 -8.43 10.03
N ILE A 195 8.74 -7.46 9.65
CA ILE A 195 9.62 -7.59 8.48
C ILE A 195 11.06 -8.00 8.82
N SER A 196 11.48 -7.98 10.08
CA SER A 196 12.87 -8.20 10.49
C SER A 196 13.51 -9.47 9.96
N GLN A 197 12.72 -10.54 9.81
CA GLN A 197 13.22 -11.80 9.27
C GLN A 197 13.71 -11.71 7.82
N TYR A 198 13.28 -10.70 7.04
CA TYR A 198 13.69 -10.45 5.65
C TYR A 198 14.90 -9.52 5.56
N ILE A 199 15.27 -8.85 6.67
CA ILE A 199 16.26 -7.78 6.68
C ILE A 199 17.60 -8.27 7.23
N SER A 200 18.66 -8.04 6.46
CA SER A 200 20.06 -8.28 6.86
C SER A 200 20.67 -7.06 7.53
N GLU A 201 20.48 -5.87 6.98
CA GLU A 201 21.02 -4.61 7.50
C GLU A 201 19.94 -3.52 7.49
N TRP A 202 19.88 -2.72 8.55
CA TRP A 202 18.98 -1.59 8.67
C TRP A 202 19.73 -0.28 8.43
N ASN A 203 19.29 0.47 7.42
CA ASN A 203 19.76 1.81 7.11
C ASN A 203 18.64 2.80 7.45
N ILE A 204 18.82 3.59 8.51
CA ILE A 204 17.86 4.59 8.97
C ILE A 204 18.31 5.96 8.47
N CYS A 205 17.43 6.64 7.74
CA CYS A 205 17.74 7.90 7.06
C CYS A 205 17.01 9.07 7.70
N SER A 206 17.66 10.23 7.76
CA SER A 206 16.99 11.48 8.08
C SER A 206 16.04 11.90 6.96
N ILE A 207 14.84 12.35 7.36
CA ILE A 207 13.85 12.95 6.45
C ILE A 207 13.35 14.28 7.05
N GLU A 208 12.99 15.23 6.19
CA GLU A 208 12.47 16.53 6.61
C GLU A 208 10.97 16.44 6.92
N ASP A 209 10.63 16.05 8.15
CA ASP A 209 9.27 16.11 8.68
C ASP A 209 9.32 16.31 10.20
N THR A 210 8.49 17.19 10.73
CA THR A 210 8.45 17.52 12.17
C THR A 210 8.00 16.35 13.05
N ARG A 211 7.36 15.34 12.46
CA ARG A 211 6.92 14.10 13.15
C ARG A 211 7.98 13.02 13.14
N PHE A 212 9.14 13.26 12.54
CA PHE A 212 10.23 12.29 12.43
C PHE A 212 11.28 12.49 13.51
N ASN A 213 11.67 11.42 14.18
CA ASN A 213 12.76 11.40 15.17
C ASN A 213 13.71 10.24 14.87
N ILE A 214 14.85 10.55 14.27
CA ILE A 214 15.83 9.54 13.87
C ILE A 214 16.40 8.76 15.05
N SER A 215 16.68 9.44 16.17
CA SER A 215 17.28 8.80 17.35
C SER A 215 16.32 7.80 18.00
N GLU A 216 15.05 8.13 18.06
CA GLU A 216 14.00 7.25 18.56
C GLU A 216 13.87 6.02 17.66
N LEU A 217 13.83 6.20 16.33
CA LEU A 217 13.68 5.11 15.37
C LEU A 217 14.90 4.16 15.40
N ILE A 218 16.11 4.70 15.52
CA ILE A 218 17.33 3.89 15.69
C ILE A 218 17.23 3.04 16.96
N ASN A 219 16.93 3.66 18.11
CA ASN A 219 16.84 2.95 19.40
C ASN A 219 15.80 1.81 19.35
N ILE A 220 14.62 2.07 18.78
CA ILE A 220 13.59 1.05 18.62
C ILE A 220 14.10 -0.10 17.73
N THR A 221 14.73 0.23 16.58
CA THR A 221 15.22 -0.77 15.65
C THR A 221 16.33 -1.65 16.27
N GLU A 222 17.30 -1.05 16.95
CA GLU A 222 18.39 -1.77 17.61
C GLU A 222 17.86 -2.65 18.75
N HIS A 223 16.91 -2.14 19.53
CA HIS A 223 16.30 -2.91 20.63
C HIS A 223 15.57 -4.16 20.13
N ILE A 224 14.76 -4.03 19.07
CA ILE A 224 13.97 -5.14 18.53
C ILE A 224 14.84 -6.17 17.80
N THR A 225 15.78 -5.69 16.99
CA THR A 225 16.55 -6.57 16.11
C THR A 225 17.81 -7.14 16.74
N ASN A 226 18.27 -6.58 17.86
CA ASN A 226 19.57 -6.83 18.48
C ASN A 226 20.73 -6.67 17.48
N LYS A 227 20.61 -5.75 16.53
CA LYS A 227 21.61 -5.44 15.51
C LYS A 227 21.90 -3.94 15.54
N SER A 228 23.13 -3.57 15.23
CA SER A 228 23.49 -2.16 14.99
C SER A 228 22.83 -1.65 13.71
N VAL A 229 22.48 -0.38 13.74
CA VAL A 229 21.84 0.31 12.62
C VAL A 229 22.85 1.24 11.96
N VAL A 230 22.81 1.31 10.63
CA VAL A 230 23.58 2.31 9.87
C VAL A 230 22.74 3.57 9.74
N LYS A 231 23.25 4.67 10.32
CA LYS A 231 22.62 5.98 10.23
C LYS A 231 23.06 6.71 8.96
N HIS A 232 22.11 7.32 8.26
CA HIS A 232 22.37 8.17 7.09
C HIS A 232 21.77 9.55 7.28
N ASP A 233 22.47 10.58 6.79
CA ASP A 233 22.01 11.98 6.85
C ASP A 233 20.87 12.26 5.87
N SER A 234 20.67 11.40 4.85
CA SER A 234 19.60 11.51 3.87
C SER A 234 19.26 10.15 3.27
N VAL A 235 18.10 10.05 2.64
CA VAL A 235 17.73 8.89 1.83
C VAL A 235 18.66 8.75 0.62
N TYR A 236 19.11 9.87 0.06
CA TYR A 236 20.06 9.87 -1.05
C TYR A 236 21.35 9.11 -0.72
N SER A 237 21.98 9.41 0.42
CA SER A 237 23.24 8.75 0.81
C SER A 237 23.08 7.26 1.07
N ALA A 238 21.94 6.82 1.60
CA ALA A 238 21.65 5.39 1.78
C ALA A 238 21.41 4.68 0.44
N VAL A 239 20.66 5.31 -0.47
CA VAL A 239 20.41 4.78 -1.82
C VAL A 239 21.71 4.71 -2.62
N GLU A 240 22.52 5.76 -2.60
CA GLU A 240 23.83 5.83 -3.29
C GLU A 240 24.76 4.70 -2.84
N ARG A 241 24.90 4.50 -1.52
CA ARG A 241 25.66 3.39 -0.97
C ARG A 241 25.15 2.05 -1.49
N SER A 242 23.84 1.78 -1.33
CA SER A 242 23.22 0.51 -1.76
C SER A 242 23.32 0.30 -3.26
N TYR A 243 23.24 1.38 -4.05
CA TYR A 243 23.36 1.32 -5.52
C TYR A 243 24.74 0.84 -5.95
N HIS A 244 25.81 1.34 -5.33
CA HIS A 244 27.17 0.94 -5.63
C HIS A 244 27.52 -0.46 -5.11
N GLU A 245 27.00 -0.84 -3.96
CA GLU A 245 27.18 -2.17 -3.37
C GLU A 245 26.40 -3.26 -4.13
N LYS A 246 25.39 -2.90 -4.92
CA LYS A 246 24.49 -3.81 -5.67
C LYS A 246 23.83 -4.87 -4.78
N VAL A 247 23.51 -4.50 -3.55
CA VAL A 247 22.84 -5.38 -2.60
C VAL A 247 21.32 -5.24 -2.75
N PRO A 248 20.55 -6.36 -2.75
CA PRO A 248 19.09 -6.27 -2.73
C PRO A 248 18.59 -5.39 -1.59
N CYS A 249 17.77 -4.41 -1.91
CA CYS A 249 17.37 -3.39 -0.95
C CYS A 249 15.85 -3.13 -0.98
N ILE A 250 15.25 -2.96 0.19
CA ILE A 250 13.85 -2.52 0.32
C ILE A 250 13.83 -1.11 0.88
N VAL A 251 13.12 -0.20 0.21
CA VAL A 251 12.89 1.17 0.66
C VAL A 251 11.45 1.32 1.11
N PHE A 252 11.22 1.64 2.39
CA PHE A 252 9.86 1.73 2.93
C PHE A 252 9.77 2.63 4.18
N GLY A 253 8.57 2.76 4.75
CA GLY A 253 8.27 3.46 6.00
C GLY A 253 7.52 4.77 5.83
N SER A 254 7.65 5.47 4.71
CA SER A 254 6.86 6.67 4.41
C SER A 254 6.84 7.01 2.92
N PHE A 255 5.85 7.80 2.51
CA PHE A 255 5.82 8.37 1.16
C PHE A 255 7.03 9.26 0.88
N ILE A 256 7.53 9.99 1.89
CA ILE A 256 8.70 10.87 1.75
C ILE A 256 9.94 10.03 1.45
N THR A 257 10.19 8.99 2.23
CA THR A 257 11.33 8.08 2.04
C THR A 257 11.34 7.49 0.63
N VAL A 258 10.21 6.96 0.19
CA VAL A 258 10.09 6.34 -1.13
C VAL A 258 10.23 7.36 -2.26
N SER A 259 9.62 8.54 -2.14
CA SER A 259 9.75 9.61 -3.13
C SER A 259 11.19 10.08 -3.29
N GLN A 260 11.89 10.28 -2.18
CA GLN A 260 13.31 10.68 -2.19
C GLN A 260 14.20 9.56 -2.78
N ALA A 261 13.87 8.29 -2.53
CA ALA A 261 14.59 7.17 -3.13
C ALA A 261 14.42 7.10 -4.66
N TYR A 262 13.21 7.35 -5.19
CA TYR A 262 13.01 7.48 -6.63
C TYR A 262 13.90 8.55 -7.25
N GLN A 263 13.91 9.74 -6.64
CA GLN A 263 14.75 10.87 -7.11
C GLN A 263 16.25 10.53 -7.06
N ALA A 264 16.67 9.86 -5.97
CA ALA A 264 18.06 9.43 -5.83
C ALA A 264 18.48 8.42 -6.91
N ILE A 265 17.67 7.38 -7.13
CA ILE A 265 17.96 6.36 -8.16
C ILE A 265 18.01 6.98 -9.55
N GLU A 266 17.07 7.86 -9.89
CA GLU A 266 17.06 8.55 -11.18
C GLU A 266 18.29 9.45 -11.38
N LYS A 267 18.71 10.17 -10.33
CA LYS A 267 19.89 11.03 -10.38
C LYS A 267 21.15 10.22 -10.59
N ILE A 268 21.36 9.17 -9.79
CA ILE A 268 22.54 8.29 -9.90
C ILE A 268 22.62 7.63 -11.28
N LYS A 269 21.48 7.21 -11.84
CA LYS A 269 21.44 6.65 -13.20
C LYS A 269 21.88 7.65 -14.26
N LYS A 270 21.47 8.91 -14.18
CA LYS A 270 21.88 9.96 -15.11
C LYS A 270 23.38 10.25 -15.02
N GLU A 271 23.91 10.39 -13.80
CA GLU A 271 25.34 10.61 -13.56
C GLU A 271 26.20 9.48 -14.13
N ASN A 272 25.80 8.22 -13.95
CA ASN A 272 26.50 7.06 -14.51
C ASN A 272 26.39 6.94 -16.05
N HIS A 273 25.40 7.57 -16.69
CA HIS A 273 25.27 7.59 -18.17
C HIS A 273 26.04 8.73 -18.82
N GLU A 274 26.34 9.80 -18.09
CA GLU A 274 27.14 10.94 -18.59
C GLU A 274 28.64 10.64 -18.53
N ASP A 275 29.08 9.67 -17.73
CA ASP A 275 30.48 9.26 -17.58
C ASP A 275 30.91 8.16 -18.59
N HIS A 276 30.03 7.78 -19.51
CA HIS A 276 30.28 6.82 -20.61
C HIS A 276 29.96 7.43 -21.98
#